data_ee52fdc824d846ca1539686509b57c5a
#
_entry.id   ee52fdc824d846ca1539686509b57c5a
#
_cell.length_a   1.000
_cell.length_b   1.000
_cell.length_c   1.000
_cell.angle_alpha   90.00
_cell.angle_beta   90.00
_cell.angle_gamma   90.00
#
_symmetry.space_group_name_H-M   'P 1'
#
loop_
_entity.id
_entity.type
_entity.pdbx_description
1 polymer ?
#
loop_
_entity_poly.entity_id
_entity_poly.type
_entity_poly.pdbx_seq_one_letter_code
_entity_poly.pdbx_strand_id
1 'polypeptide(L)'
;MKLRIDKYLADMGTGSRSDVKAFIRKGMVKINGTAARTGKEKVDTDCDIVLMNDEPVEYVQYEYYLINKPAGVISATEDRNTPTVVDMIKEAKKDVFPVGRLDKDTEGLLLITNDGLLAHNLLAPKKHVDKKYYVETDGLLNEDNVRQVLQGLKVDEDFTALPAFLEIIESGNDYSKCYITLHEGKFHQIK
;
A
#
# COMPACT_ATOMS: atom_id res chain seq x y z
N MET A 1 -23.46 2.15 -2.40
CA MET A 1 -23.30 0.71 -2.80
C MET A 1 -24.10 -0.20 -1.87
N LYS A 2 -24.73 -1.30 -2.36
CA LYS A 2 -25.55 -2.18 -1.51
C LYS A 2 -24.80 -3.41 -1.04
N LEU A 3 -24.58 -3.53 0.27
CA LEU A 3 -23.93 -4.65 0.93
C LEU A 3 -24.88 -5.39 1.88
N ARG A 4 -24.58 -6.65 2.19
CA ARG A 4 -25.23 -7.34 3.30
C ARG A 4 -24.70 -6.78 4.61
N ILE A 5 -25.57 -6.63 5.63
CA ILE A 5 -25.18 -6.08 6.93
C ILE A 5 -24.11 -6.91 7.62
N ASP A 6 -24.11 -8.25 7.44
CA ASP A 6 -23.08 -9.12 8.01
C ASP A 6 -21.70 -8.87 7.39
N LYS A 7 -21.67 -8.50 6.09
CA LYS A 7 -20.43 -8.10 5.42
C LYS A 7 -20.02 -6.69 5.84
N TYR A 8 -20.96 -5.73 5.81
CA TYR A 8 -20.73 -4.35 6.21
C TYR A 8 -20.01 -4.24 7.56
N LEU A 9 -20.58 -4.87 8.60
CA LEU A 9 -20.00 -4.81 9.93
C LEU A 9 -18.70 -5.59 10.07
N ALA A 10 -18.59 -6.74 9.41
CA ALA A 10 -17.33 -7.49 9.41
C ALA A 10 -16.20 -6.71 8.71
N ASP A 11 -16.48 -6.06 7.57
CA ASP A 11 -15.52 -5.20 6.87
C ASP A 11 -15.07 -4.01 7.75
N MET A 12 -15.91 -3.57 8.70
CA MET A 12 -15.60 -2.49 9.64
C MET A 12 -14.97 -2.97 10.95
N GLY A 13 -14.52 -4.22 10.98
CA GLY A 13 -13.76 -4.75 12.13
C GLY A 13 -14.59 -5.08 13.38
N THR A 14 -15.93 -5.10 13.29
CA THR A 14 -16.78 -5.39 14.46
C THR A 14 -16.76 -6.87 14.88
N GLY A 15 -16.12 -7.73 14.10
CA GLY A 15 -16.02 -9.17 14.31
C GLY A 15 -16.21 -9.96 13.01
N SER A 16 -16.11 -11.29 13.10
CA SER A 16 -16.39 -12.16 11.96
C SER A 16 -17.88 -12.08 11.56
N ARG A 17 -18.21 -12.53 10.33
CA ARG A 17 -19.63 -12.61 9.89
C ARG A 17 -20.49 -13.47 10.79
N SER A 18 -19.91 -14.46 11.49
CA SER A 18 -20.59 -15.29 12.48
C SER A 18 -20.91 -14.50 13.75
N ASP A 19 -19.95 -13.66 14.19
CA ASP A 19 -20.14 -12.79 15.38
C ASP A 19 -21.22 -11.74 15.09
N VAL A 20 -21.19 -11.11 13.92
CA VAL A 20 -22.22 -10.15 13.50
C VAL A 20 -23.62 -10.77 13.52
N LYS A 21 -23.78 -12.01 13.06
CA LYS A 21 -25.07 -12.73 13.15
C LYS A 21 -25.49 -12.96 14.61
N ALA A 22 -24.56 -13.20 15.51
CA ALA A 22 -24.86 -13.31 16.94
C ALA A 22 -25.27 -11.95 17.51
N PHE A 23 -24.64 -10.86 17.13
CA PHE A 23 -25.01 -9.50 17.54
C PHE A 23 -26.40 -9.12 17.05
N ILE A 24 -26.74 -9.45 15.81
CA ILE A 24 -28.08 -9.22 15.25
C ILE A 24 -29.14 -9.98 16.08
N ARG A 25 -28.91 -11.25 16.40
CA ARG A 25 -29.84 -12.03 17.25
C ARG A 25 -30.04 -11.44 18.65
N LYS A 26 -29.04 -10.73 19.17
CA LYS A 26 -29.11 -10.02 20.45
C LYS A 26 -29.75 -8.63 20.35
N GLY A 27 -30.15 -8.21 19.14
CA GLY A 27 -30.75 -6.90 18.92
C GLY A 27 -29.78 -5.71 18.96
N MET A 28 -28.47 -5.98 18.89
CA MET A 28 -27.40 -4.98 19.01
C MET A 28 -27.17 -4.18 17.74
N VAL A 29 -27.76 -4.60 16.61
CA VAL A 29 -27.58 -3.97 15.29
C VAL A 29 -28.86 -3.33 14.82
N LYS A 30 -28.80 -2.05 14.44
CA LYS A 30 -29.93 -1.31 13.89
C LYS A 30 -29.56 -0.75 12.52
N ILE A 31 -30.54 -0.71 11.61
CA ILE A 31 -30.47 -0.05 10.30
C ILE A 31 -31.55 1.00 10.28
N ASN A 32 -31.19 2.27 10.09
CA ASN A 32 -32.11 3.42 10.09
C ASN A 32 -33.04 3.41 11.34
N GLY A 33 -32.49 3.11 12.50
CA GLY A 33 -33.20 3.05 13.77
C GLY A 33 -34.00 1.77 14.02
N THR A 34 -34.14 0.87 13.04
CA THR A 34 -34.86 -0.41 13.18
C THR A 34 -33.89 -1.56 13.40
N ALA A 35 -34.19 -2.43 14.38
CA ALA A 35 -33.36 -3.60 14.64
C ALA A 35 -33.27 -4.53 13.43
N ALA A 36 -32.05 -4.87 13.03
CA ALA A 36 -31.80 -5.84 11.95
C ALA A 36 -32.29 -7.22 12.37
N ARG A 37 -32.95 -7.94 11.46
CA ARG A 37 -33.53 -9.28 11.71
C ARG A 37 -32.60 -10.40 11.29
N THR A 38 -31.84 -10.17 10.23
CA THR A 38 -30.91 -11.18 9.66
C THR A 38 -29.65 -10.52 9.09
N GLY A 39 -28.53 -11.27 9.10
CA GLY A 39 -27.28 -10.82 8.47
C GLY A 39 -27.34 -10.69 6.95
N LYS A 40 -28.46 -11.10 6.31
CA LYS A 40 -28.67 -10.99 4.87
C LYS A 40 -29.31 -9.69 4.43
N GLU A 41 -29.81 -8.88 5.36
CA GLU A 41 -30.38 -7.58 5.04
C GLU A 41 -29.39 -6.72 4.28
N LYS A 42 -29.87 -5.99 3.29
CA LYS A 42 -29.05 -5.13 2.46
C LYS A 42 -29.05 -3.72 3.04
N VAL A 43 -27.88 -3.13 3.10
CA VAL A 43 -27.62 -1.77 3.55
C VAL A 43 -26.97 -1.03 2.40
N ASP A 44 -27.43 0.18 2.13
CA ASP A 44 -26.76 1.08 1.20
C ASP A 44 -25.71 1.90 1.94
N THR A 45 -24.44 1.73 1.59
CA THR A 45 -23.31 2.38 2.25
C THR A 45 -23.32 3.90 2.16
N ASP A 46 -24.09 4.45 1.22
CA ASP A 46 -24.06 5.88 0.90
C ASP A 46 -25.18 6.67 1.61
N CYS A 47 -26.22 5.98 2.10
CA CYS A 47 -27.37 6.64 2.69
C CYS A 47 -27.96 5.98 3.94
N ASP A 48 -27.72 4.68 4.18
CA ASP A 48 -28.27 4.02 5.35
C ASP A 48 -27.38 4.24 6.60
N ILE A 49 -28.04 4.51 7.73
CA ILE A 49 -27.37 4.64 9.03
C ILE A 49 -27.35 3.29 9.72
N VAL A 50 -26.15 2.77 9.95
CA VAL A 50 -25.94 1.52 10.69
C VAL A 50 -25.45 1.83 12.09
N LEU A 51 -26.13 1.25 13.09
CA LEU A 51 -25.72 1.35 14.48
C LEU A 51 -25.34 -0.03 15.01
N MET A 52 -24.28 -0.07 15.83
CA MET A 52 -23.86 -1.22 16.63
C MET A 52 -23.80 -0.77 18.08
N ASN A 53 -24.62 -1.40 18.96
CA ASN A 53 -24.80 -0.95 20.34
C ASN A 53 -25.19 0.53 20.48
N ASP A 54 -26.04 1.00 19.58
CA ASP A 54 -26.49 2.40 19.48
C ASP A 54 -25.39 3.40 19.04
N GLU A 55 -24.20 2.93 18.71
CA GLU A 55 -23.12 3.75 18.13
C GLU A 55 -23.08 3.61 16.61
N PRO A 56 -22.87 4.71 15.87
CA PRO A 56 -22.82 4.69 14.42
C PRO A 56 -21.54 3.97 13.94
N VAL A 57 -21.70 3.13 12.94
CA VAL A 57 -20.61 2.48 12.22
C VAL A 57 -20.64 2.96 10.78
N GLU A 58 -19.72 3.85 10.45
CA GLU A 58 -19.57 4.35 9.08
C GLU A 58 -18.81 3.34 8.21
N TYR A 59 -19.28 3.14 6.97
CA TYR A 59 -18.62 2.26 6.02
C TYR A 59 -17.50 2.99 5.30
N VAL A 60 -16.28 2.51 5.48
CA VAL A 60 -15.11 2.97 4.73
C VAL A 60 -14.77 1.92 3.67
N GLN A 61 -14.93 2.27 2.39
CA GLN A 61 -14.67 1.35 1.29
C GLN A 61 -13.17 1.07 1.12
N TYR A 62 -12.37 2.12 1.12
CA TYR A 62 -10.92 2.06 0.94
C TYR A 62 -10.21 2.74 2.09
N GLU A 63 -9.10 2.17 2.49
CA GLU A 63 -8.19 2.71 3.48
C GLU A 63 -6.86 3.03 2.82
N TYR A 64 -6.26 4.16 3.18
CA TYR A 64 -5.00 4.63 2.63
C TYR A 64 -4.09 5.07 3.77
N TYR A 65 -2.93 4.45 3.86
CA TYR A 65 -1.92 4.76 4.85
C TYR A 65 -0.61 5.11 4.15
N LEU A 66 -0.06 6.27 4.46
CA LEU A 66 1.27 6.65 4.04
C LEU A 66 2.22 6.45 5.21
N ILE A 67 3.23 5.63 5.01
CA ILE A 67 4.26 5.40 6.01
C ILE A 67 5.63 5.82 5.50
N ASN A 68 6.49 6.21 6.43
CA ASN A 68 7.93 6.22 6.22
C ASN A 68 8.45 4.85 6.64
N LYS A 69 8.65 3.94 5.67
CA LYS A 69 9.13 2.60 5.95
C LYS A 69 10.54 2.66 6.55
N PRO A 70 10.77 2.09 7.73
CA PRO A 70 12.13 1.99 8.28
C PRO A 70 12.92 0.84 7.65
N ALA A 71 14.24 0.88 7.79
CA ALA A 71 15.10 -0.27 7.51
C ALA A 71 14.77 -1.45 8.44
N GLY A 72 14.99 -2.66 7.97
CA GLY A 72 14.73 -3.90 8.73
C GLY A 72 13.32 -4.48 8.57
N VAL A 73 12.36 -3.71 8.03
CA VAL A 73 10.98 -4.12 7.78
C VAL A 73 10.80 -4.48 6.32
N ILE A 74 10.05 -5.53 6.00
CA ILE A 74 9.80 -5.96 4.62
C ILE A 74 8.47 -5.43 4.08
N SER A 75 8.40 -5.15 2.77
CA SER A 75 7.18 -4.75 2.06
C SER A 75 6.34 -5.97 1.72
N ALA A 76 5.67 -6.54 2.72
CA ALA A 76 4.80 -7.70 2.61
C ALA A 76 3.54 -7.49 3.46
N THR A 77 2.52 -8.30 3.20
CA THR A 77 1.29 -8.33 4.03
C THR A 77 1.47 -9.15 5.29
N GLU A 78 2.24 -10.22 5.22
CA GLU A 78 2.54 -11.11 6.34
C GLU A 78 3.89 -11.79 6.12
N ASP A 79 4.58 -12.12 7.20
CA ASP A 79 5.77 -12.96 7.22
C ASP A 79 5.94 -13.60 8.60
N ARG A 80 6.50 -14.81 8.66
CA ARG A 80 6.62 -15.56 9.93
C ARG A 80 7.76 -15.08 10.82
N ASN A 81 8.80 -14.51 10.22
CA ASN A 81 10.07 -14.29 10.91
C ASN A 81 10.52 -12.81 10.87
N THR A 82 9.94 -12.01 9.98
CA THR A 82 10.38 -10.63 9.76
C THR A 82 9.18 -9.70 9.88
N PRO A 83 9.30 -8.59 10.63
CA PRO A 83 8.27 -7.57 10.68
C PRO A 83 7.91 -7.05 9.29
N THR A 84 6.62 -6.87 9.04
CA THR A 84 6.10 -6.37 7.77
C THR A 84 5.63 -4.93 7.89
N VAL A 85 5.48 -4.26 6.77
CA VAL A 85 4.92 -2.90 6.73
C VAL A 85 3.46 -2.85 7.18
N VAL A 86 2.72 -3.95 7.05
CA VAL A 86 1.32 -4.02 7.49
C VAL A 86 1.23 -4.14 9.02
N ASP A 87 2.21 -4.77 9.68
CA ASP A 87 2.27 -4.83 11.14
C ASP A 87 2.41 -3.44 11.80
N MET A 88 2.82 -2.44 11.03
CA MET A 88 2.91 -1.05 11.50
C MET A 88 1.55 -0.34 11.53
N ILE A 89 0.52 -0.89 10.87
CA ILE A 89 -0.81 -0.29 10.75
C ILE A 89 -1.77 -0.97 11.73
N LYS A 90 -1.86 -0.44 12.94
CA LYS A 90 -2.71 -1.00 14.00
C LYS A 90 -4.19 -0.68 13.82
N GLU A 91 -4.49 0.40 13.11
CA GLU A 91 -5.83 0.94 12.93
C GLU A 91 -6.57 0.37 11.71
N ALA A 92 -5.91 -0.44 10.89
CA ALA A 92 -6.51 -1.01 9.69
C ALA A 92 -7.71 -1.90 10.06
N LYS A 93 -8.86 -1.58 9.47
CA LYS A 93 -10.12 -2.33 9.63
C LYS A 93 -10.26 -3.42 8.58
N LYS A 94 -9.49 -3.33 7.49
CA LYS A 94 -9.53 -4.24 6.35
C LYS A 94 -8.15 -4.80 6.07
N ASP A 95 -8.12 -5.89 5.30
CA ASP A 95 -6.89 -6.43 4.76
C ASP A 95 -6.28 -5.42 3.80
N VAL A 96 -5.18 -4.82 4.20
CA VAL A 96 -4.42 -3.85 3.41
C VAL A 96 -3.11 -4.47 2.92
N PHE A 97 -2.56 -3.90 1.86
CA PHE A 97 -1.31 -4.36 1.25
C PHE A 97 -0.45 -3.19 0.77
N PRO A 98 0.87 -3.34 0.69
CA PRO A 98 1.76 -2.30 0.21
C PRO A 98 1.63 -2.09 -1.30
N VAL A 99 1.61 -0.83 -1.73
CA VAL A 99 1.63 -0.43 -3.15
C VAL A 99 3.07 -0.32 -3.61
N GLY A 100 3.59 -1.42 -4.13
CA GLY A 100 4.99 -1.58 -4.47
C GLY A 100 5.81 -2.16 -3.32
N ARG A 101 7.11 -2.27 -3.56
CA ARG A 101 8.02 -2.89 -2.61
C ARG A 101 9.31 -2.09 -2.55
N LEU A 102 9.65 -1.64 -1.36
CA LEU A 102 10.98 -1.21 -1.01
C LEU A 102 11.72 -2.39 -0.40
N ASP A 103 12.99 -2.51 -0.66
CA ASP A 103 13.83 -3.55 -0.08
C ASP A 103 13.88 -3.45 1.45
N LYS A 104 14.31 -4.51 2.11
CA LYS A 104 14.33 -4.59 3.58
C LYS A 104 15.12 -3.44 4.22
N ASP A 105 16.23 -3.09 3.62
CA ASP A 105 17.16 -2.03 4.07
C ASP A 105 16.84 -0.64 3.47
N THR A 106 15.95 -0.56 2.48
CA THR A 106 15.51 0.71 1.89
C THR A 106 14.47 1.37 2.80
N GLU A 107 14.64 2.67 3.02
CA GLU A 107 13.73 3.51 3.80
C GLU A 107 12.91 4.42 2.88
N GLY A 108 11.80 4.95 3.40
CA GLY A 108 11.08 6.01 2.71
C GLY A 108 9.59 5.77 2.52
N LEU A 109 9.01 6.59 1.65
CA LEU A 109 7.56 6.65 1.43
C LEU A 109 7.02 5.34 0.84
N LEU A 110 6.04 4.77 1.52
CA LEU A 110 5.30 3.61 1.05
C LEU A 110 3.80 3.80 1.31
N LEU A 111 3.00 3.62 0.27
CA LEU A 111 1.54 3.61 0.35
C LEU A 111 1.07 2.19 0.69
N ILE A 112 0.17 2.08 1.66
CA ILE A 112 -0.52 0.84 2.03
C ILE A 112 -2.02 1.08 1.89
N THR A 113 -2.73 0.18 1.22
CA THR A 113 -4.16 0.33 0.93
C THR A 113 -4.82 -1.02 0.63
N ASN A 114 -6.14 -1.05 0.62
CA ASN A 114 -6.95 -2.15 0.07
C ASN A 114 -7.56 -1.80 -1.31
N ASP A 115 -7.19 -0.64 -1.90
CA ASP A 115 -7.63 -0.24 -3.24
C ASP A 115 -6.72 -0.84 -4.33
N GLY A 116 -7.09 -2.02 -4.81
CA GLY A 116 -6.34 -2.72 -5.85
C GLY A 116 -6.30 -1.98 -7.19
N LEU A 117 -7.33 -1.18 -7.50
CA LEU A 117 -7.36 -0.41 -8.76
C LEU A 117 -6.35 0.74 -8.71
N LEU A 118 -6.32 1.50 -7.61
CA LEU A 118 -5.32 2.54 -7.40
C LEU A 118 -3.91 1.94 -7.43
N ALA A 119 -3.68 0.85 -6.68
CA ALA A 119 -2.39 0.18 -6.65
C ALA A 119 -1.93 -0.25 -8.06
N HIS A 120 -2.82 -0.87 -8.84
CA HIS A 120 -2.53 -1.22 -10.23
C HIS A 120 -2.16 0.00 -11.07
N ASN A 121 -2.91 1.10 -10.96
CA ASN A 121 -2.63 2.32 -11.72
C ASN A 121 -1.28 2.96 -11.34
N LEU A 122 -0.88 2.90 -10.08
CA LEU A 122 0.39 3.44 -9.61
C LEU A 122 1.60 2.56 -9.99
N LEU A 123 1.39 1.24 -10.05
CA LEU A 123 2.48 0.29 -10.29
C LEU A 123 2.68 -0.09 -11.76
N ALA A 124 1.64 0.03 -12.60
CA ALA A 124 1.70 -0.37 -13.99
C ALA A 124 2.71 0.49 -14.77
N PRO A 125 3.75 -0.10 -15.39
CA PRO A 125 4.78 0.66 -16.11
C PRO A 125 4.22 1.56 -17.21
N LYS A 126 3.14 1.13 -17.86
CA LYS A 126 2.42 1.89 -18.90
C LYS A 126 1.78 3.19 -18.40
N LYS A 127 1.65 3.38 -17.10
CA LYS A 127 1.09 4.60 -16.49
C LYS A 127 2.14 5.66 -16.22
N HIS A 128 3.42 5.32 -16.35
CA HIS A 128 4.57 6.24 -16.20
C HIS A 128 4.53 7.06 -14.91
N VAL A 129 4.14 6.43 -13.79
CA VAL A 129 4.18 7.09 -12.48
C VAL A 129 5.62 7.09 -11.98
N ASP A 130 6.17 8.29 -11.81
CA ASP A 130 7.53 8.50 -11.35
C ASP A 130 7.74 7.99 -9.93
N LYS A 131 8.86 7.32 -9.73
CA LYS A 131 9.38 6.91 -8.43
C LYS A 131 10.77 7.49 -8.28
N LYS A 132 10.89 8.55 -7.47
CA LYS A 132 12.16 9.24 -7.24
C LYS A 132 12.81 8.70 -5.96
N TYR A 133 14.05 8.28 -6.08
CA TYR A 133 14.86 7.75 -4.98
C TYR A 133 16.07 8.63 -4.77
N TYR A 134 16.39 8.90 -3.51
CA TYR A 134 17.70 9.40 -3.10
C TYR A 134 18.63 8.20 -2.90
N VAL A 135 19.80 8.26 -3.47
CA VAL A 135 20.77 7.16 -3.47
C VAL A 135 22.14 7.70 -3.07
N GLU A 136 22.76 7.02 -2.12
CA GLU A 136 24.17 7.14 -1.83
C GLU A 136 24.88 5.90 -2.35
N THR A 137 25.93 6.06 -3.13
CA THR A 137 26.65 4.95 -3.75
C THR A 137 28.15 5.12 -3.60
N ASP A 138 28.85 4.01 -3.49
CA ASP A 138 30.29 3.98 -3.60
C ASP A 138 30.71 4.30 -5.04
N GLY A 139 31.81 5.05 -5.19
CA GLY A 139 32.38 5.41 -6.47
C GLY A 139 31.89 6.73 -7.03
N LEU A 140 32.55 7.12 -8.12
CA LEU A 140 32.36 8.39 -8.81
C LEU A 140 31.27 8.29 -9.88
N LEU A 141 30.20 9.06 -9.73
CA LEU A 141 29.24 9.29 -10.81
C LEU A 141 29.63 10.52 -11.63
N ASN A 142 29.46 10.43 -12.94
CA ASN A 142 29.76 11.48 -13.90
C ASN A 142 28.70 11.57 -15.01
N GLU A 143 28.88 12.50 -15.93
CA GLU A 143 27.98 12.74 -17.07
C GLU A 143 27.78 11.52 -17.99
N ASP A 144 28.76 10.61 -18.07
CA ASP A 144 28.61 9.39 -18.89
C ASP A 144 27.62 8.42 -18.23
N ASN A 145 27.61 8.33 -16.88
CA ASN A 145 26.63 7.55 -16.14
C ASN A 145 25.22 8.12 -16.35
N VAL A 146 25.07 9.45 -16.32
CA VAL A 146 23.78 10.11 -16.60
C VAL A 146 23.26 9.71 -17.99
N ARG A 147 24.13 9.75 -19.01
CA ARG A 147 23.76 9.37 -20.40
C ARG A 147 23.39 7.89 -20.52
N GLN A 148 24.15 7.01 -19.85
CA GLN A 148 23.87 5.56 -19.86
C GLN A 148 22.51 5.26 -19.22
N VAL A 149 22.21 5.83 -18.06
CA VAL A 149 20.92 5.66 -17.36
C VAL A 149 19.76 6.19 -18.21
N LEU A 150 19.95 7.33 -18.89
CA LEU A 150 18.94 7.92 -19.76
C LEU A 150 18.63 7.07 -21.00
N GLN A 151 19.58 6.25 -21.46
CA GLN A 151 19.41 5.34 -22.61
C GLN A 151 18.87 3.97 -22.20
N GLY A 152 18.85 3.67 -20.92
CA GLY A 152 18.57 2.36 -20.37
C GLY A 152 19.85 1.57 -20.11
N LEU A 153 20.06 1.23 -18.85
CA LEU A 153 21.28 0.57 -18.39
C LEU A 153 21.16 -0.96 -18.53
N LYS A 154 22.12 -1.59 -19.20
CA LYS A 154 22.27 -3.04 -19.18
C LYS A 154 22.83 -3.45 -17.81
N VAL A 155 21.99 -4.07 -16.96
CA VAL A 155 22.34 -4.45 -15.60
C VAL A 155 23.05 -5.81 -15.59
N ASP A 156 22.51 -6.78 -16.34
CA ASP A 156 23.10 -8.11 -16.52
C ASP A 156 22.81 -8.67 -17.92
N GLU A 157 23.09 -9.96 -18.12
CA GLU A 157 22.88 -10.60 -19.44
C GLU A 157 21.40 -10.64 -19.86
N ASP A 158 20.50 -10.78 -18.90
CA ASP A 158 19.07 -11.00 -19.12
C ASP A 158 18.21 -9.74 -18.88
N PHE A 159 18.79 -8.71 -18.25
CA PHE A 159 18.04 -7.52 -17.85
C PHE A 159 18.67 -6.21 -18.29
N THR A 160 17.92 -5.46 -19.09
CA THR A 160 18.18 -4.05 -19.40
C THR A 160 17.09 -3.20 -18.76
N ALA A 161 17.50 -2.27 -17.89
CA ALA A 161 16.59 -1.31 -17.27
C ALA A 161 16.01 -0.35 -18.31
N LEU A 162 14.76 0.07 -18.12
CA LEU A 162 14.18 1.12 -18.94
C LEU A 162 14.92 2.45 -18.74
N PRO A 163 14.86 3.37 -19.71
CA PRO A 163 15.36 4.72 -19.56
C PRO A 163 14.89 5.37 -18.26
N ALA A 164 15.82 6.00 -17.55
CA ALA A 164 15.58 6.64 -16.27
C ALA A 164 16.32 7.98 -16.18
N PHE A 165 15.97 8.82 -15.19
CA PHE A 165 16.63 10.09 -14.96
C PHE A 165 17.55 9.99 -13.75
N LEU A 166 18.83 10.32 -13.97
CA LEU A 166 19.85 10.42 -12.93
C LEU A 166 20.27 11.87 -12.76
N GLU A 167 20.12 12.38 -11.55
CA GLU A 167 20.52 13.74 -11.15
C GLU A 167 21.62 13.63 -10.08
N ILE A 168 22.86 13.96 -10.44
CA ILE A 168 23.99 13.93 -9.50
C ILE A 168 23.91 15.15 -8.61
N ILE A 169 23.84 14.95 -7.27
CA ILE A 169 23.84 16.01 -6.26
C ILE A 169 25.27 16.35 -5.84
N GLU A 170 26.03 15.30 -5.57
CA GLU A 170 27.39 15.38 -5.08
C GLU A 170 28.19 14.20 -5.61
N SER A 171 29.41 14.46 -6.08
CA SER A 171 30.30 13.40 -6.53
C SER A 171 31.68 13.65 -5.94
N GLY A 172 32.09 12.79 -5.00
CA GLY A 172 33.39 12.80 -4.32
C GLY A 172 34.33 11.76 -4.93
N ASN A 173 35.51 11.58 -4.32
CA ASN A 173 36.52 10.63 -4.83
C ASN A 173 36.07 9.17 -4.69
N ASP A 174 35.35 8.83 -3.59
CA ASP A 174 35.00 7.46 -3.23
C ASP A 174 33.50 7.24 -3.06
N TYR A 175 32.68 8.29 -3.21
CA TYR A 175 31.23 8.21 -3.04
C TYR A 175 30.52 9.20 -3.95
N SER A 176 29.25 8.97 -4.20
CA SER A 176 28.36 9.92 -4.86
C SER A 176 26.96 9.90 -4.24
N LYS A 177 26.28 11.05 -4.35
CA LYS A 177 24.87 11.22 -3.97
C LYS A 177 24.09 11.64 -5.19
N CYS A 178 22.97 11.00 -5.40
CA CYS A 178 22.14 11.29 -6.56
C CYS A 178 20.65 11.10 -6.28
N TYR A 179 19.82 11.67 -7.15
CA TYR A 179 18.45 11.22 -7.32
C TYR A 179 18.36 10.36 -8.57
N ILE A 180 17.63 9.23 -8.46
CA ILE A 180 17.23 8.45 -9.63
C ILE A 180 15.71 8.40 -9.70
N THR A 181 15.15 8.68 -10.89
CA THR A 181 13.71 8.63 -11.15
C THR A 181 13.41 7.52 -12.15
N LEU A 182 12.58 6.56 -11.72
CA LEU A 182 12.21 5.36 -12.47
C LEU A 182 10.71 5.32 -12.72
N HIS A 183 10.28 4.68 -13.83
CA HIS A 183 8.89 4.36 -14.15
C HIS A 183 8.54 2.89 -13.92
N GLU A 184 9.53 2.06 -13.67
CA GLU A 184 9.37 0.63 -13.37
C GLU A 184 9.80 0.29 -11.94
N GLY A 185 9.79 -0.97 -11.58
CA GLY A 185 10.23 -1.44 -10.26
C GLY A 185 10.58 -2.92 -10.35
N LYS A 186 11.80 -3.20 -10.78
CA LYS A 186 12.35 -4.55 -10.80
C LYS A 186 13.01 -4.88 -9.47
N PHE A 187 13.19 -6.16 -9.23
CA PHE A 187 13.85 -6.65 -8.03
C PHE A 187 15.27 -6.07 -7.90
N HIS A 188 15.55 -5.40 -6.79
CA HIS A 188 16.83 -4.77 -6.47
C HIS A 188 17.35 -3.78 -7.53
N GLN A 189 16.45 -3.12 -8.27
CA GLN A 189 16.83 -2.26 -9.41
C GLN A 189 17.66 -1.03 -9.00
N ILE A 190 17.53 -0.56 -7.76
CA ILE A 190 18.28 0.61 -7.23
C ILE A 190 19.63 0.18 -6.63
N LYS A 191 19.79 -1.08 -6.30
CA LYS A 191 21.06 -1.64 -5.81
C LYS A 191 21.97 -2.05 -6.94
#